data_dedfdb064d8383ded340d2bc434cc340
#
_entry.id   dedfdb064d8383ded340d2bc434cc340
#
_cell.length_a   1.000
_cell.length_b   1.000
_cell.length_c   1.000
_cell.angle_alpha   90.00
_cell.angle_beta   90.00
_cell.angle_gamma   90.00
#
_symmetry.space_group_name_H-M   'P 1'
#
loop_
_entity.id
_entity.type
_entity.pdbx_description
1 polymer ?
#
loop_
_entity_poly.entity_id
_entity_poly.type
_entity_poly.pdbx_seq_one_letter_code
_entity_poly.pdbx_strand_id
1 'polypeptide(L)'
;MTYHNQKNFNQILDQAITITNTHQDALDYGRVYADLLTLILNDTELKTALQQVAEQAPDTIRKGLKDALNSSETDSVQYGETTGRACPLSQAMPLCFHILNNTDSYQQAVETNIRAGGDNAGRSIIIGTILGAYYGLDENRGIPIEWLLQLDDGLTLCQTCDKFAQLVK
;
A
#
# COMPACT_ATOMS: atom_id res chain seq x y z
N MET A 1 -1.87 5.48 11.82
CA MET A 1 -3.23 6.00 11.55
C MET A 1 -3.95 6.59 12.76
N THR A 2 -3.38 6.56 13.96
CA THR A 2 -3.97 7.15 15.19
C THR A 2 -4.36 8.63 15.04
N TYR A 3 -3.74 9.35 14.12
CA TYR A 3 -3.93 10.79 13.92
C TYR A 3 -4.69 11.17 12.64
N HIS A 4 -5.20 10.21 11.85
CA HIS A 4 -5.79 10.47 10.53
C HIS A 4 -7.01 11.41 10.55
N ASN A 5 -7.71 11.51 11.67
CA ASN A 5 -8.87 12.41 11.85
C ASN A 5 -8.50 13.79 12.44
N GLN A 6 -7.21 14.05 12.68
CA GLN A 6 -6.78 15.34 13.25
C GLN A 6 -6.57 16.39 12.15
N LYS A 7 -6.94 17.64 12.45
CA LYS A 7 -6.79 18.77 11.51
C LYS A 7 -5.37 19.01 11.03
N ASN A 8 -4.35 18.57 11.80
CA ASN A 8 -2.94 18.70 11.50
C ASN A 8 -2.29 17.39 11.03
N PHE A 9 -3.09 16.42 10.56
CA PHE A 9 -2.61 15.10 10.14
C PHE A 9 -1.45 15.19 9.14
N ASN A 10 -1.57 15.99 8.09
CA ASN A 10 -0.52 16.13 7.08
C ASN A 10 0.78 16.69 7.67
N GLN A 11 0.70 17.62 8.62
CA GLN A 11 1.88 18.14 9.30
C GLN A 11 2.59 17.06 10.14
N ILE A 12 1.82 16.25 10.85
CA ILE A 12 2.36 15.12 11.66
C ILE A 12 2.98 14.08 10.73
N LEU A 13 2.33 13.76 9.61
CA LEU A 13 2.82 12.83 8.61
C LEU A 13 4.16 13.30 8.02
N ASP A 14 4.23 14.56 7.60
CA ASP A 14 5.45 15.15 7.06
C ASP A 14 6.59 15.12 8.07
N GLN A 15 6.32 15.47 9.33
CA GLN A 15 7.31 15.40 10.41
C GLN A 15 7.80 13.96 10.62
N ALA A 16 6.91 12.97 10.58
CA ALA A 16 7.29 11.57 10.74
C ALA A 16 8.17 11.08 9.57
N ILE A 17 7.82 11.44 8.33
CA ILE A 17 8.60 11.07 7.14
C ILE A 17 9.99 11.72 7.19
N THR A 18 10.07 13.01 7.56
CA THR A 18 11.32 13.76 7.54
C THR A 18 12.32 13.39 8.63
N ILE A 19 11.93 12.54 9.59
CA ILE A 19 12.88 11.94 10.55
C ILE A 19 13.95 11.12 9.82
N THR A 20 13.56 10.39 8.78
CA THR A 20 14.44 9.46 8.07
C THR A 20 14.71 9.83 6.62
N ASN A 21 13.86 10.62 5.99
CA ASN A 21 13.96 10.94 4.57
C ASN A 21 13.44 12.34 4.25
N THR A 22 14.32 13.21 3.76
CA THR A 22 14.00 14.61 3.43
C THR A 22 13.76 14.86 1.94
N HIS A 23 13.82 13.82 1.09
CA HIS A 23 13.57 13.96 -0.34
C HIS A 23 12.09 14.24 -0.61
N GLN A 24 11.80 15.12 -1.58
CA GLN A 24 10.42 15.51 -1.91
C GLN A 24 9.55 14.32 -2.31
N ASP A 25 10.11 13.35 -3.06
CA ASP A 25 9.38 12.13 -3.43
C ASP A 25 8.87 11.37 -2.21
N ALA A 26 9.64 11.32 -1.11
CA ALA A 26 9.21 10.65 0.10
C ALA A 26 7.98 11.30 0.72
N LEU A 27 7.91 12.63 0.68
CA LEU A 27 6.74 13.39 1.13
C LEU A 27 5.54 13.17 0.20
N ASP A 28 5.75 13.30 -1.12
CA ASP A 28 4.67 13.20 -2.09
C ASP A 28 4.05 11.79 -2.13
N TYR A 29 4.87 10.75 -2.24
CA TYR A 29 4.38 9.37 -2.21
C TYR A 29 3.87 8.95 -0.83
N GLY A 30 4.48 9.46 0.24
CA GLY A 30 4.03 9.20 1.60
C GLY A 30 2.62 9.75 1.86
N ARG A 31 2.30 10.94 1.35
CA ARG A 31 0.95 11.53 1.41
C ARG A 31 -0.05 10.71 0.58
N VAL A 32 0.30 10.35 -0.65
CA VAL A 32 -0.54 9.48 -1.50
C VAL A 32 -0.86 8.16 -0.81
N TYR A 33 0.14 7.53 -0.18
CA TYR A 33 -0.06 6.30 0.59
C TYR A 33 -0.98 6.50 1.79
N ALA A 34 -0.81 7.58 2.55
CA ALA A 34 -1.63 7.89 3.71
C ALA A 34 -3.09 8.20 3.32
N ASP A 35 -3.29 8.94 2.22
CA ASP A 35 -4.62 9.25 1.68
C ASP A 35 -5.32 7.98 1.19
N LEU A 36 -4.60 7.10 0.46
CA LEU A 36 -5.12 5.81 0.03
C LEU A 36 -5.57 4.96 1.22
N LEU A 37 -4.73 4.81 2.23
CA LEU A 37 -5.07 4.06 3.43
C LEU A 37 -6.26 4.67 4.18
N THR A 38 -6.35 6.00 4.22
CA THR A 38 -7.48 6.71 4.82
C THR A 38 -8.79 6.42 4.09
N LEU A 39 -8.78 6.43 2.75
CA LEU A 39 -9.96 6.08 1.95
C LEU A 39 -10.40 4.63 2.19
N ILE A 40 -9.44 3.70 2.23
CA ILE A 40 -9.72 2.28 2.51
C ILE A 40 -10.34 2.10 3.91
N LEU A 41 -9.79 2.77 4.92
CA LEU A 41 -10.33 2.72 6.30
C LEU A 41 -11.72 3.38 6.45
N ASN A 42 -12.13 4.20 5.46
CA ASN A 42 -13.46 4.77 5.35
C ASN A 42 -14.35 3.99 4.33
N ASP A 43 -14.08 2.71 4.14
CA ASP A 43 -14.87 1.77 3.32
C ASP A 43 -14.97 2.16 1.83
N THR A 44 -14.02 2.95 1.32
CA THR A 44 -13.98 3.25 -0.12
C THR A 44 -13.47 2.02 -0.89
N GLU A 45 -14.16 1.71 -2.00
CA GLU A 45 -13.76 0.60 -2.88
C GLU A 45 -12.33 0.81 -3.41
N LEU A 46 -11.52 -0.27 -3.43
CA LEU A 46 -10.08 -0.20 -3.68
C LEU A 46 -9.71 0.49 -5.00
N LYS A 47 -10.35 0.09 -6.11
CA LYS A 47 -10.04 0.67 -7.43
C LYS A 47 -10.44 2.14 -7.51
N THR A 48 -11.56 2.50 -6.88
CA THR A 48 -12.02 3.88 -6.75
C THR A 48 -11.03 4.72 -5.91
N ALA A 49 -10.56 4.19 -4.81
CA ALA A 49 -9.57 4.85 -3.95
C ALA A 49 -8.25 5.08 -4.69
N LEU A 50 -7.74 4.06 -5.41
CA LEU A 50 -6.52 4.15 -6.23
C LEU A 50 -6.65 5.25 -7.31
N GLN A 51 -7.76 5.30 -8.03
CA GLN A 51 -8.01 6.33 -9.04
C GLN A 51 -8.07 7.74 -8.40
N GLN A 52 -8.79 7.87 -7.30
CA GLN A 52 -8.95 9.15 -6.61
C GLN A 52 -7.62 9.71 -6.13
N VAL A 53 -6.78 8.93 -5.47
CA VAL A 53 -5.48 9.42 -4.98
C VAL A 53 -4.50 9.67 -6.12
N ALA A 54 -4.56 8.89 -7.21
CA ALA A 54 -3.74 9.15 -8.38
C ALA A 54 -4.10 10.46 -9.08
N GLU A 55 -5.39 10.81 -9.17
CA GLU A 55 -5.85 12.09 -9.72
C GLU A 55 -5.45 13.28 -8.84
N GLN A 56 -5.46 13.12 -7.52
CA GLN A 56 -5.14 14.18 -6.56
C GLN A 56 -3.65 14.31 -6.27
N ALA A 57 -2.84 13.36 -6.74
CA ALA A 57 -1.39 13.35 -6.53
C ALA A 57 -0.72 14.60 -7.12
N PRO A 58 0.41 15.08 -6.54
CA PRO A 58 1.23 16.12 -7.14
C PRO A 58 1.62 15.82 -8.59
N ASP A 59 1.72 16.86 -9.43
CA ASP A 59 2.01 16.72 -10.87
C ASP A 59 3.29 15.92 -11.15
N THR A 60 4.28 16.03 -10.25
CA THR A 60 5.57 15.34 -10.33
C THR A 60 5.44 13.83 -10.37
N ILE A 61 4.44 13.26 -9.68
CA ILE A 61 4.26 11.81 -9.51
C ILE A 61 2.95 11.29 -10.13
N ARG A 62 1.98 12.17 -10.39
CA ARG A 62 0.63 11.83 -10.90
C ARG A 62 0.68 10.97 -12.14
N LYS A 63 1.53 11.36 -13.11
CA LYS A 63 1.63 10.65 -14.38
C LYS A 63 1.99 9.19 -14.18
N GLY A 64 3.01 8.89 -13.37
CA GLY A 64 3.46 7.51 -13.12
C GLY A 64 2.37 6.63 -12.48
N LEU A 65 1.61 7.18 -11.52
CA LEU A 65 0.51 6.48 -10.87
C LEU A 65 -0.65 6.21 -11.85
N LYS A 66 -1.01 7.21 -12.66
CA LYS A 66 -2.07 7.06 -13.68
C LYS A 66 -1.68 6.10 -14.79
N ASP A 67 -0.45 6.14 -15.27
CA ASP A 67 0.06 5.21 -16.28
C ASP A 67 0.00 3.76 -15.76
N ALA A 68 0.29 3.54 -14.46
CA ALA A 68 0.16 2.22 -13.84
C ALA A 68 -1.29 1.72 -13.81
N LEU A 69 -2.25 2.58 -13.44
CA LEU A 69 -3.66 2.20 -13.36
C LEU A 69 -4.33 2.01 -14.74
N ASN A 70 -3.85 2.71 -15.77
CA ASN A 70 -4.40 2.67 -17.12
C ASN A 70 -3.56 1.82 -18.08
N SER A 71 -2.59 1.06 -17.59
CA SER A 71 -1.77 0.19 -18.41
C SER A 71 -2.62 -0.87 -19.12
N SER A 72 -2.32 -1.11 -20.39
CA SER A 72 -2.88 -2.25 -21.15
C SER A 72 -2.21 -3.58 -20.77
N GLU A 73 -1.00 -3.53 -20.16
CA GLU A 73 -0.36 -4.69 -19.59
C GLU A 73 -1.07 -5.05 -18.28
N THR A 74 -1.53 -6.27 -18.16
CA THR A 74 -2.21 -6.78 -16.94
C THR A 74 -1.31 -7.66 -16.09
N ASP A 75 -0.20 -8.17 -16.65
CA ASP A 75 0.81 -8.88 -15.89
C ASP A 75 1.76 -7.88 -15.20
N SER A 76 1.64 -7.79 -13.88
CA SER A 76 2.45 -6.86 -13.08
C SER A 76 3.94 -7.24 -13.06
N VAL A 77 4.29 -8.49 -13.32
CA VAL A 77 5.71 -8.91 -13.46
C VAL A 77 6.29 -8.26 -14.71
N GLN A 78 5.60 -8.41 -15.84
CA GLN A 78 6.00 -7.83 -17.11
C GLN A 78 5.97 -6.29 -17.08
N TYR A 79 4.95 -5.70 -16.42
CA TYR A 79 4.89 -4.26 -16.18
C TYR A 79 6.13 -3.78 -15.41
N GLY A 80 6.51 -4.45 -14.33
CA GLY A 80 7.68 -4.09 -13.53
C GLY A 80 9.02 -4.25 -14.30
N GLU A 81 9.12 -5.21 -15.21
CA GLU A 81 10.30 -5.37 -16.07
C GLU A 81 10.49 -4.19 -17.02
N THR A 82 9.41 -3.64 -17.54
CA THR A 82 9.45 -2.55 -18.52
C THR A 82 9.51 -1.16 -17.90
N THR A 83 8.87 -0.95 -16.74
CA THR A 83 8.73 0.37 -16.11
C THR A 83 9.66 0.59 -14.92
N GLY A 84 10.23 -0.48 -14.37
CA GLY A 84 11.14 -0.47 -13.23
C GLY A 84 10.55 -1.13 -11.98
N ARG A 85 11.43 -1.76 -11.20
CA ARG A 85 11.10 -2.55 -10.02
C ARG A 85 12.08 -2.35 -8.86
N ALA A 86 12.94 -1.32 -8.97
CA ALA A 86 13.95 -1.01 -7.96
C ALA A 86 13.41 -0.13 -6.83
N CYS A 87 14.26 0.16 -5.83
CA CYS A 87 13.93 0.93 -4.63
C CYS A 87 13.44 2.38 -4.85
N PRO A 88 13.85 3.15 -5.90
CA PRO A 88 13.32 4.49 -6.08
C PRO A 88 11.79 4.49 -6.10
N LEU A 89 11.17 5.40 -5.34
CA LEU A 89 9.72 5.49 -5.20
C LEU A 89 9.00 5.70 -6.53
N SER A 90 9.66 6.36 -7.49
CA SER A 90 9.16 6.54 -8.86
C SER A 90 9.02 5.23 -9.66
N GLN A 91 9.63 4.14 -9.20
CA GLN A 91 9.45 2.80 -9.74
C GLN A 91 8.58 1.92 -8.83
N ALA A 92 8.89 1.92 -7.52
CA ALA A 92 8.21 1.07 -6.55
C ALA A 92 6.71 1.39 -6.42
N MET A 93 6.33 2.68 -6.33
CA MET A 93 4.94 3.07 -6.12
C MET A 93 4.03 2.82 -7.32
N PRO A 94 4.41 3.16 -8.59
CA PRO A 94 3.61 2.75 -9.75
C PRO A 94 3.42 1.24 -9.84
N LEU A 95 4.45 0.44 -9.55
CA LEU A 95 4.32 -1.02 -9.53
C LEU A 95 3.40 -1.51 -8.40
N CYS A 96 3.42 -0.89 -7.20
CA CYS A 96 2.42 -1.17 -6.17
C CYS A 96 1.00 -0.90 -6.66
N PHE A 97 0.76 0.25 -7.29
CA PHE A 97 -0.55 0.63 -7.83
C PHE A 97 -1.01 -0.36 -8.90
N HIS A 98 -0.10 -0.77 -9.79
CA HIS A 98 -0.39 -1.77 -10.82
C HIS A 98 -0.78 -3.12 -10.22
N ILE A 99 -0.04 -3.60 -9.21
CA ILE A 99 -0.36 -4.86 -8.51
C ILE A 99 -1.72 -4.77 -7.81
N LEU A 100 -1.96 -3.69 -7.05
CA LEU A 100 -3.22 -3.47 -6.33
C LEU A 100 -4.43 -3.40 -7.28
N ASN A 101 -4.24 -2.86 -8.49
CA ASN A 101 -5.31 -2.74 -9.49
C ASN A 101 -5.61 -4.04 -10.23
N ASN A 102 -4.62 -4.94 -10.38
CA ASN A 102 -4.69 -6.15 -11.21
C ASN A 102 -4.73 -7.46 -10.41
N THR A 103 -4.93 -7.39 -9.10
CA THR A 103 -5.06 -8.59 -8.26
C THR A 103 -6.36 -8.54 -7.46
N ASP A 104 -6.92 -9.72 -7.18
CA ASP A 104 -8.24 -9.84 -6.56
C ASP A 104 -8.18 -10.38 -5.12
N SER A 105 -6.98 -10.67 -4.60
CA SER A 105 -6.79 -11.16 -3.23
C SER A 105 -5.44 -10.75 -2.66
N TYR A 106 -5.35 -10.76 -1.34
CA TYR A 106 -4.10 -10.53 -0.59
C TYR A 106 -2.99 -11.49 -1.03
N GLN A 107 -3.30 -12.79 -1.09
CA GLN A 107 -2.33 -13.82 -1.48
C GLN A 107 -1.82 -13.59 -2.89
N GLN A 108 -2.71 -13.37 -3.86
CA GLN A 108 -2.33 -13.12 -5.25
C GLN A 108 -1.42 -11.89 -5.39
N ALA A 109 -1.72 -10.81 -4.66
CA ALA A 109 -0.91 -9.60 -4.69
C ALA A 109 0.49 -9.81 -4.12
N VAL A 110 0.61 -10.53 -2.99
CA VAL A 110 1.89 -10.86 -2.37
C VAL A 110 2.72 -11.76 -3.29
N GLU A 111 2.14 -12.81 -3.86
CA GLU A 111 2.81 -13.69 -4.81
C GLU A 111 3.28 -12.95 -6.06
N THR A 112 2.43 -12.08 -6.61
CA THR A 112 2.76 -11.25 -7.78
C THR A 112 3.90 -10.28 -7.45
N ASN A 113 3.88 -9.65 -6.29
CA ASN A 113 4.95 -8.78 -5.84
C ASN A 113 6.30 -9.52 -5.70
N ILE A 114 6.29 -10.73 -5.15
CA ILE A 114 7.50 -11.57 -5.05
C ILE A 114 8.04 -11.92 -6.43
N ARG A 115 7.17 -12.34 -7.35
CA ARG A 115 7.54 -12.67 -8.73
C ARG A 115 8.08 -11.47 -9.50
N ALA A 116 7.55 -10.28 -9.28
CA ALA A 116 8.04 -9.06 -9.91
C ALA A 116 9.50 -8.75 -9.52
N GLY A 117 9.98 -9.25 -8.38
CA GLY A 117 11.36 -9.10 -7.94
C GLY A 117 11.73 -7.65 -7.60
N GLY A 118 13.03 -7.33 -7.67
CA GLY A 118 13.54 -6.02 -7.27
C GLY A 118 13.29 -5.74 -5.79
N ASP A 119 12.84 -4.53 -5.43
CA ASP A 119 12.51 -4.15 -4.04
C ASP A 119 11.14 -4.67 -3.62
N ASN A 120 10.95 -5.98 -3.66
CA ASN A 120 9.69 -6.59 -3.25
C ASN A 120 9.44 -6.46 -1.74
N ALA A 121 10.48 -6.36 -0.91
CA ALA A 121 10.34 -6.17 0.53
C ALA A 121 9.73 -4.80 0.86
N GLY A 122 10.23 -3.71 0.28
CA GLY A 122 9.66 -2.37 0.46
C GLY A 122 8.22 -2.28 -0.03
N ARG A 123 7.94 -2.83 -1.22
CA ARG A 123 6.57 -2.87 -1.75
C ARG A 123 5.60 -3.71 -0.92
N SER A 124 6.09 -4.80 -0.29
CA SER A 124 5.25 -5.64 0.57
C SER A 124 4.63 -4.88 1.74
N ILE A 125 5.32 -3.88 2.28
CA ILE A 125 4.80 -3.04 3.37
C ILE A 125 3.56 -2.28 2.88
N ILE A 126 3.62 -1.68 1.70
CA ILE A 126 2.53 -0.89 1.12
C ILE A 126 1.36 -1.80 0.73
N ILE A 127 1.63 -2.81 -0.10
CA ILE A 127 0.62 -3.74 -0.60
C ILE A 127 -0.07 -4.47 0.56
N GLY A 128 0.72 -5.00 1.51
CA GLY A 128 0.20 -5.73 2.65
C GLY A 128 -0.66 -4.87 3.57
N THR A 129 -0.28 -3.61 3.81
CA THR A 129 -1.08 -2.70 4.65
C THR A 129 -2.41 -2.34 3.97
N ILE A 130 -2.39 -1.98 2.68
CA ILE A 130 -3.60 -1.59 1.95
C ILE A 130 -4.57 -2.76 1.84
N LEU A 131 -4.11 -3.92 1.40
CA LEU A 131 -4.98 -5.09 1.24
C LEU A 131 -5.39 -5.72 2.57
N GLY A 132 -4.52 -5.65 3.59
CA GLY A 132 -4.88 -6.06 4.94
C GLY A 132 -5.97 -5.19 5.56
N ALA A 133 -5.92 -3.86 5.32
CA ALA A 133 -6.99 -2.95 5.72
C ALA A 133 -8.28 -3.17 4.92
N TYR A 134 -8.16 -3.50 3.62
CA TYR A 134 -9.31 -3.66 2.73
C TYR A 134 -10.04 -4.99 2.90
N TYR A 135 -9.31 -6.10 2.95
CA TYR A 135 -9.89 -7.44 3.02
C TYR A 135 -9.92 -8.03 4.44
N GLY A 136 -9.08 -7.55 5.35
CA GLY A 136 -8.95 -8.13 6.69
C GLY A 136 -8.41 -9.56 6.69
N LEU A 137 -8.81 -10.33 7.69
CA LEU A 137 -8.58 -11.77 7.77
C LEU A 137 -9.73 -12.49 7.07
N ASP A 138 -9.46 -13.13 5.95
CA ASP A 138 -10.47 -13.85 5.16
C ASP A 138 -9.81 -14.94 4.33
N GLU A 139 -10.41 -16.14 4.32
CA GLU A 139 -9.85 -17.32 3.66
C GLU A 139 -9.86 -17.23 2.13
N ASN A 140 -10.73 -16.40 1.55
CA ASN A 140 -10.89 -16.32 0.10
C ASN A 140 -10.06 -15.19 -0.50
N ARG A 141 -10.10 -13.98 0.12
CA ARG A 141 -9.49 -12.77 -0.46
C ARG A 141 -8.57 -12.02 0.50
N GLY A 142 -8.72 -12.22 1.80
CA GLY A 142 -7.95 -11.53 2.83
C GLY A 142 -6.61 -12.18 3.15
N ILE A 143 -6.06 -11.80 4.30
CA ILE A 143 -4.86 -12.43 4.84
C ILE A 143 -5.23 -13.86 5.24
N PRO A 144 -4.59 -14.89 4.68
CA PRO A 144 -4.87 -16.28 5.05
C PRO A 144 -4.49 -16.52 6.53
N ILE A 145 -5.43 -17.06 7.31
CA ILE A 145 -5.18 -17.32 8.74
C ILE A 145 -4.00 -18.28 8.94
N GLU A 146 -3.80 -19.20 8.01
CA GLU A 146 -2.68 -20.13 8.02
C GLU A 146 -1.32 -19.44 8.05
N TRP A 147 -1.18 -18.29 7.36
CA TRP A 147 0.07 -17.53 7.36
C TRP A 147 0.38 -16.95 8.75
N LEU A 148 -0.64 -16.52 9.48
CA LEU A 148 -0.48 -16.04 10.85
C LEU A 148 -0.12 -17.18 11.81
N LEU A 149 -0.73 -18.37 11.62
CA LEU A 149 -0.45 -19.54 12.45
C LEU A 149 0.96 -20.12 12.23
N GLN A 150 1.57 -19.85 11.08
CA GLN A 150 2.95 -20.27 10.78
C GLN A 150 4.02 -19.31 11.33
N LEU A 151 3.64 -18.13 11.82
CA LEU A 151 4.55 -17.23 12.49
C LEU A 151 4.84 -17.70 13.91
N ASP A 152 6.11 -17.71 14.32
CA ASP A 152 6.52 -18.09 15.69
C ASP A 152 5.75 -17.31 16.76
N ASP A 153 5.54 -16.00 16.52
CA ASP A 153 4.83 -15.09 17.42
C ASP A 153 3.42 -14.69 16.92
N GLY A 154 2.80 -15.49 16.04
CA GLY A 154 1.53 -15.15 15.39
C GLY A 154 0.41 -14.82 16.39
N LEU A 155 0.28 -15.59 17.48
CA LEU A 155 -0.71 -15.32 18.52
C LEU A 155 -0.44 -14.00 19.26
N THR A 156 0.81 -13.71 19.58
CA THR A 156 1.22 -12.45 20.22
C THR A 156 0.94 -11.25 19.30
N LEU A 157 1.17 -11.41 18.00
CA LEU A 157 0.84 -10.41 16.99
C LEU A 157 -0.66 -10.12 16.96
N CYS A 158 -1.51 -11.15 16.90
CA CYS A 158 -2.97 -10.99 16.93
C CYS A 158 -3.43 -10.25 18.20
N GLN A 159 -2.93 -10.64 19.37
CA GLN A 159 -3.26 -9.98 20.65
C GLN A 159 -2.82 -8.51 20.66
N THR A 160 -1.69 -8.20 20.03
CA THR A 160 -1.18 -6.82 19.92
C THR A 160 -2.05 -5.99 19.00
N CYS A 161 -2.48 -6.54 17.87
CA CYS A 161 -3.41 -5.90 16.94
C CYS A 161 -4.77 -5.62 17.62
N ASP A 162 -5.30 -6.57 18.39
CA ASP A 162 -6.56 -6.39 19.13
C ASP A 162 -6.45 -5.26 20.15
N LYS A 163 -5.36 -5.21 20.92
CA LYS A 163 -5.12 -4.11 21.87
C LYS A 163 -5.03 -2.77 21.16
N PHE A 164 -4.31 -2.71 20.03
CA PHE A 164 -4.21 -1.48 19.23
C PHE A 164 -5.58 -1.03 18.72
N ALA A 165 -6.37 -1.95 18.18
CA ALA A 165 -7.72 -1.66 17.68
C ALA A 165 -8.66 -1.10 18.78
N GLN A 166 -8.48 -1.52 20.04
CA GLN A 166 -9.24 -0.98 21.18
C GLN A 166 -8.82 0.46 21.56
N LEU A 167 -7.58 0.86 21.27
CA LEU A 167 -7.09 2.21 21.57
C LEU A 167 -7.51 3.25 20.53
N VAL A 168 -7.92 2.81 19.33
CA VAL A 168 -8.22 3.68 18.18
C VAL A 168 -9.73 3.91 18.02
N LYS A 169 -10.55 3.22 18.83
CA LYS A 169 -12.00 3.48 18.95
C LYS A 169 -12.27 4.69 19.83
#